data_6a4a86a80bce9301eec2a56df5d0822b
#
_entry.id   6a4a86a80bce9301eec2a56df5d0822b
#
_cell.length_a   1.000
_cell.length_b   1.000
_cell.length_c   1.000
_cell.angle_alpha   90.00
_cell.angle_beta   90.00
_cell.angle_gamma   90.00
#
_symmetry.space_group_name_H-M   'P 1'
#
loop_
_entity.id
_entity.type
_entity.pdbx_description
1 polymer ?
#
loop_
_entity_poly.entity_id
_entity_poly.type
_entity_poly.pdbx_seq_one_letter_code
_entity_poly.pdbx_strand_id
1 'polypeptide(L)'
;GPYQVRHLCELIHAETALPLATYRDDFYAGRPAVTVNHVGKGKAWHVASRNDLAFQRDFFSAISKELALPRAVEADFPPGVVATARTDGETTYVFLQNYSAQQQQVTLPQGYQDTLTGTALNAPLILKAWDCRILSRHA
;
A
#
# COMPACT_ATOMS: atom_id res chain seq x y z
N GLY A 1 -5.24 16.41 5.24
CA GLY A 1 -6.54 16.98 5.55
C GLY A 1 -7.12 16.38 6.84
N PRO A 2 -8.31 16.76 7.28
CA PRO A 2 -8.97 16.09 8.37
C PRO A 2 -9.45 14.71 7.96
N TYR A 3 -9.22 13.71 8.83
CA TYR A 3 -9.68 12.34 8.63
C TYR A 3 -10.77 12.01 9.67
N GLN A 4 -11.66 11.10 9.31
CA GLN A 4 -12.72 10.65 10.21
C GLN A 4 -12.22 9.52 11.10
N VAL A 5 -12.44 9.68 12.41
CA VAL A 5 -12.20 8.63 13.40
C VAL A 5 -13.53 8.00 13.77
N ARG A 6 -13.58 6.66 13.86
CA ARG A 6 -14.78 5.90 14.21
C ARG A 6 -14.44 4.81 15.21
N HIS A 7 -15.31 4.64 16.18
CA HIS A 7 -15.35 3.53 17.15
C HIS A 7 -14.27 3.54 18.23
N LEU A 8 -13.05 4.02 17.99
CA LEU A 8 -11.98 3.97 18.97
C LEU A 8 -11.13 5.24 18.91
N CYS A 9 -10.99 5.89 20.06
CA CYS A 9 -10.04 6.96 20.31
C CYS A 9 -9.34 6.67 21.64
N GLU A 10 -8.04 6.42 21.60
CA GLU A 10 -7.24 6.29 22.81
C GLU A 10 -6.72 7.65 23.25
N LEU A 11 -6.73 7.89 24.55
CA LEU A 11 -6.09 9.06 25.14
C LEU A 11 -4.65 8.69 25.50
N ILE A 12 -3.73 9.07 24.63
CA ILE A 12 -2.31 8.81 24.84
C ILE A 12 -1.60 10.02 25.41
N HIS A 13 -0.53 9.77 26.16
CA HIS A 13 0.40 10.78 26.62
C HIS A 13 1.76 10.56 25.94
N ALA A 14 2.17 11.53 25.13
CA ALA A 14 3.45 11.47 24.45
C ALA A 14 4.55 12.04 25.36
N GLU A 15 5.52 11.21 25.73
CA GLU A 15 6.69 11.63 26.53
C GLU A 15 7.86 12.02 25.62
N THR A 16 8.34 11.06 24.82
CA THR A 16 9.46 11.24 23.89
C THR A 16 9.02 11.22 22.42
N ALA A 17 7.83 10.70 22.15
CA ALA A 17 7.30 10.61 20.82
C ALA A 17 6.78 11.98 20.33
N LEU A 18 6.97 12.26 19.05
CA LEU A 18 6.51 13.47 18.39
C LEU A 18 5.07 13.28 17.86
N PRO A 19 4.12 14.14 18.21
CA PRO A 19 2.78 14.12 17.61
C PRO A 19 2.85 14.49 16.12
N LEU A 20 2.29 13.63 15.27
CA LEU A 20 2.11 13.87 13.83
C LEU A 20 0.70 14.37 13.51
N ALA A 21 -0.27 13.97 14.32
CA ALA A 21 -1.65 14.43 14.22
C ALA A 21 -2.28 14.50 15.62
N THR A 22 -3.27 15.37 15.76
CA THR A 22 -4.05 15.55 16.99
C THR A 22 -5.54 15.40 16.69
N TYR A 23 -6.30 15.03 17.69
CA TYR A 23 -7.77 15.10 17.64
C TYR A 23 -8.21 16.57 17.51
N ARG A 24 -9.20 16.82 16.66
CA ARG A 24 -9.70 18.18 16.40
C ARG A 24 -10.90 18.53 17.27
N ASP A 25 -11.75 17.57 17.47
CA ASP A 25 -13.07 17.77 18.06
C ASP A 25 -13.22 16.96 19.35
N ASP A 26 -14.32 17.21 20.11
CA ASP A 26 -14.67 16.54 21.35
C ASP A 26 -13.77 16.92 22.55
N PHE A 27 -14.02 16.33 23.73
CA PHE A 27 -13.30 16.63 24.99
C PHE A 27 -11.80 16.31 24.95
N TYR A 28 -11.36 15.51 23.98
CA TYR A 28 -9.96 15.16 23.74
C TYR A 28 -9.29 16.00 22.65
N ALA A 29 -9.93 17.07 22.19
CA ALA A 29 -9.35 17.98 21.19
C ALA A 29 -7.96 18.49 21.63
N GLY A 30 -7.02 18.50 20.66
CA GLY A 30 -5.62 18.86 20.89
C GLY A 30 -4.74 17.72 21.41
N ARG A 31 -5.32 16.61 21.87
CA ARG A 31 -4.51 15.45 22.28
C ARG A 31 -3.93 14.70 21.09
N PRO A 32 -2.73 14.07 21.26
CA PRO A 32 -2.11 13.29 20.20
C PRO A 32 -3.02 12.15 19.74
N ALA A 33 -3.16 12.01 18.41
CA ALA A 33 -3.87 10.92 17.76
C ALA A 33 -2.94 10.00 16.97
N VAL A 34 -1.84 10.56 16.43
CA VAL A 34 -0.78 9.80 15.77
C VAL A 34 0.55 10.33 16.27
N THR A 35 1.43 9.45 16.66
CA THR A 35 2.78 9.82 17.11
C THR A 35 3.85 9.01 16.40
N VAL A 36 5.06 9.55 16.33
CA VAL A 36 6.26 8.85 15.89
C VAL A 36 7.35 8.99 16.94
N ASN A 37 8.06 7.91 17.21
CA ASN A 37 9.26 7.92 18.04
C ASN A 37 10.44 7.32 17.29
N HIS A 38 11.64 7.85 17.53
CA HIS A 38 12.87 7.31 17.00
C HIS A 38 13.43 6.26 17.98
N VAL A 39 13.66 5.04 17.48
CA VAL A 39 14.18 3.92 18.25
C VAL A 39 15.39 3.34 17.53
N GLY A 40 16.59 3.61 18.02
CA GLY A 40 17.82 3.24 17.34
C GLY A 40 17.90 3.90 15.94
N LYS A 41 18.03 3.08 14.91
CA LYS A 41 18.02 3.53 13.49
C LYS A 41 16.63 3.53 12.86
N GLY A 42 15.62 3.11 13.58
CA GLY A 42 14.26 2.97 13.10
C GLY A 42 13.29 3.99 13.67
N LYS A 43 12.04 3.89 13.25
CA LYS A 43 10.93 4.69 13.76
C LYS A 43 9.79 3.77 14.20
N ALA A 44 9.12 4.15 15.29
CA ALA A 44 7.91 3.52 15.77
C ALA A 44 6.76 4.52 15.63
N TRP A 45 5.74 4.16 14.88
CA TRP A 45 4.50 4.93 14.77
C TRP A 45 3.42 4.32 15.65
N HIS A 46 2.70 5.16 16.35
CA HIS A 46 1.53 4.75 17.11
C HIS A 46 0.31 5.51 16.59
N VAL A 47 -0.72 4.79 16.21
CA VAL A 47 -2.01 5.34 15.76
C VAL A 47 -3.04 5.03 16.83
N ALA A 48 -3.42 6.05 17.60
CA ALA A 48 -4.27 5.95 18.78
C ALA A 48 -5.78 5.96 18.46
N SER A 49 -6.13 5.68 17.19
CA SER A 49 -7.53 5.76 16.75
C SER A 49 -7.82 4.85 15.58
N ARG A 50 -9.08 4.43 15.46
CA ARG A 50 -9.56 3.71 14.28
C ARG A 50 -10.04 4.71 13.23
N ASN A 51 -9.19 4.93 12.24
CA ASN A 51 -9.40 5.91 11.20
C ASN A 51 -10.08 5.32 9.96
N ASP A 52 -10.61 6.21 9.13
CA ASP A 52 -11.18 5.88 7.83
C ASP A 52 -10.14 5.34 6.83
N LEU A 53 -10.62 4.84 5.70
CA LEU A 53 -9.77 4.26 4.67
C LEU A 53 -8.87 5.31 3.98
N ALA A 54 -9.31 6.58 3.93
CA ALA A 54 -8.53 7.67 3.36
C ALA A 54 -7.26 7.91 4.18
N PHE A 55 -7.39 7.99 5.51
CA PHE A 55 -6.23 8.07 6.40
C PHE A 55 -5.28 6.89 6.23
N GLN A 56 -5.80 5.66 6.22
CA GLN A 56 -4.97 4.46 6.12
C GLN A 56 -4.14 4.50 4.82
N ARG A 57 -4.78 4.80 3.70
CA ARG A 57 -4.10 4.90 2.41
C ARG A 57 -3.01 5.98 2.42
N ASP A 58 -3.31 7.17 2.89
CA ASP A 58 -2.37 8.29 2.91
C ASP A 58 -1.20 8.02 3.87
N PHE A 59 -1.50 7.46 5.06
CA PHE A 59 -0.51 7.13 6.08
C PHE A 59 0.47 6.05 5.59
N PHE A 60 -0.03 4.92 5.07
CA PHE A 60 0.84 3.87 4.56
C PHE A 60 1.57 4.27 3.28
N SER A 61 0.97 5.11 2.42
CA SER A 61 1.66 5.66 1.26
C SER A 61 2.82 6.56 1.67
N ALA A 62 2.64 7.40 2.69
CA ALA A 62 3.70 8.26 3.21
C ALA A 62 4.87 7.44 3.80
N ILE A 63 4.56 6.41 4.61
CA ILE A 63 5.58 5.52 5.18
C ILE A 63 6.31 4.73 4.08
N SER A 64 5.59 4.17 3.12
CA SER A 64 6.19 3.41 2.01
C SER A 64 7.13 4.27 1.18
N LYS A 65 6.76 5.53 0.94
CA LYS A 65 7.60 6.50 0.24
C LYS A 65 8.83 6.90 1.06
N GLU A 66 8.65 7.17 2.36
CA GLU A 66 9.75 7.53 3.27
C GLU A 66 10.80 6.42 3.35
N LEU A 67 10.35 5.17 3.42
CA LEU A 67 11.20 3.99 3.52
C LEU A 67 11.70 3.48 2.16
N ALA A 68 11.31 4.13 1.06
CA ALA A 68 11.63 3.70 -0.30
C ALA A 68 11.33 2.20 -0.52
N LEU A 69 10.18 1.73 -0.02
CA LEU A 69 9.81 0.32 -0.12
C LEU A 69 9.63 -0.08 -1.59
N PRO A 70 10.26 -1.18 -2.04
CA PRO A 70 10.14 -1.62 -3.40
C PRO A 70 8.71 -2.06 -3.71
N ARG A 71 8.22 -1.71 -4.88
CA ARG A 71 6.93 -2.19 -5.41
C ARG A 71 7.11 -3.55 -6.08
N ALA A 72 6.07 -4.37 -6.04
CA ALA A 72 6.05 -5.63 -6.79
C ALA A 72 6.21 -5.39 -8.31
N VAL A 73 5.64 -4.30 -8.79
CA VAL A 73 5.76 -3.81 -10.17
C VAL A 73 5.72 -2.28 -10.13
N GLU A 74 6.61 -1.64 -10.87
CA GLU A 74 6.62 -0.18 -11.04
C GLU A 74 5.53 0.26 -12.04
N ALA A 75 4.30 0.13 -11.62
CA ALA A 75 3.11 0.54 -12.38
C ALA A 75 1.99 0.98 -11.44
N ASP A 76 1.11 1.81 -11.96
CA ASP A 76 -0.13 2.17 -11.26
C ASP A 76 -1.25 1.24 -11.72
N PHE A 77 -2.00 0.75 -10.74
CA PHE A 77 -3.09 -0.17 -10.98
C PHE A 77 -4.45 0.47 -10.70
N PRO A 78 -5.47 0.13 -11.49
CA PRO A 78 -6.83 0.56 -11.21
C PRO A 78 -7.33 -0.05 -9.88
N PRO A 79 -8.33 0.55 -9.24
CA PRO A 79 -8.92 0.02 -8.02
C PRO A 79 -9.35 -1.45 -8.19
N GLY A 80 -9.00 -2.27 -7.20
CA GLY A 80 -9.28 -3.71 -7.20
C GLY A 80 -8.20 -4.57 -7.87
N VAL A 81 -7.22 -3.99 -8.54
CA VAL A 81 -6.07 -4.74 -9.05
C VAL A 81 -4.92 -4.69 -8.04
N VAL A 82 -4.37 -5.84 -7.74
CA VAL A 82 -3.26 -6.02 -6.79
C VAL A 82 -2.14 -6.81 -7.47
N ALA A 83 -0.90 -6.41 -7.22
CA ALA A 83 0.28 -7.15 -7.62
C ALA A 83 1.10 -7.58 -6.40
N THR A 84 1.52 -8.84 -6.38
CA THR A 84 2.50 -9.36 -5.41
C THR A 84 3.65 -10.02 -6.18
N ALA A 85 4.84 -10.04 -5.60
CA ALA A 85 6.00 -10.63 -6.25
C ALA A 85 6.69 -11.67 -5.38
N ARG A 86 7.34 -12.63 -6.05
CA ARG A 86 8.29 -13.59 -5.48
C ARG A 86 9.49 -13.70 -6.42
N THR A 87 10.67 -13.92 -5.86
CA THR A 87 11.88 -14.10 -6.65
C THR A 87 12.71 -15.26 -6.10
N ASP A 88 13.39 -15.96 -6.98
CA ASP A 88 14.42 -16.94 -6.68
C ASP A 88 15.86 -16.38 -6.84
N GLY A 89 15.96 -15.07 -7.17
CA GLY A 89 17.22 -14.36 -7.42
C GLY A 89 17.54 -14.19 -8.90
N GLU A 90 17.03 -15.03 -9.78
CA GLU A 90 17.22 -14.98 -11.22
C GLU A 90 15.94 -14.55 -11.95
N THR A 91 14.81 -15.02 -11.47
CA THR A 91 13.50 -14.73 -12.04
C THR A 91 12.58 -14.11 -10.98
N THR A 92 11.91 -13.05 -11.36
CA THR A 92 10.83 -12.46 -10.55
C THR A 92 9.48 -12.89 -11.12
N TYR A 93 8.69 -13.54 -10.30
CA TYR A 93 7.31 -13.92 -10.58
C TYR A 93 6.35 -12.90 -9.99
N VAL A 94 5.45 -12.37 -10.80
CA VAL A 94 4.43 -11.41 -10.39
C VAL A 94 3.06 -12.05 -10.49
N PHE A 95 2.32 -12.04 -9.39
CA PHE A 95 0.93 -12.45 -9.33
C PHE A 95 0.07 -11.21 -9.42
N LEU A 96 -0.58 -11.02 -10.55
CA LEU A 96 -1.45 -9.88 -10.83
C LEU A 96 -2.90 -10.34 -10.73
N GLN A 97 -3.65 -9.76 -9.81
CA GLN A 97 -4.99 -10.21 -9.44
C GLN A 97 -6.00 -9.08 -9.55
N ASN A 98 -7.12 -9.34 -10.22
CA ASN A 98 -8.25 -8.44 -10.28
C ASN A 98 -9.34 -8.89 -9.29
N TYR A 99 -9.48 -8.20 -8.18
CA TYR A 99 -10.51 -8.44 -7.15
C TYR A 99 -11.81 -7.67 -7.41
N SER A 100 -12.05 -7.22 -8.63
CA SER A 100 -13.28 -6.51 -8.98
C SER A 100 -14.18 -7.34 -9.91
N ALA A 101 -15.48 -7.04 -9.89
CA ALA A 101 -16.46 -7.63 -10.80
C ALA A 101 -16.40 -7.05 -12.23
N GLN A 102 -15.43 -6.19 -12.50
CA GLN A 102 -15.26 -5.53 -13.79
C GLN A 102 -13.94 -5.93 -14.44
N GLN A 103 -13.94 -5.93 -15.76
CA GLN A 103 -12.71 -6.04 -16.53
C GLN A 103 -11.83 -4.83 -16.26
N GLN A 104 -10.53 -5.05 -16.09
CA GLN A 104 -9.53 -4.01 -15.87
C GLN A 104 -8.43 -4.08 -16.94
N GLN A 105 -7.91 -2.91 -17.31
CA GLN A 105 -6.77 -2.80 -18.19
C GLN A 105 -5.55 -2.34 -17.40
N VAL A 106 -4.43 -3.01 -17.58
CA VAL A 106 -3.17 -2.76 -16.87
C VAL A 106 -2.05 -2.57 -17.87
N THR A 107 -1.30 -1.49 -17.71
CA THR A 107 -0.07 -1.26 -18.47
C THR A 107 1.12 -1.63 -17.59
N LEU A 108 1.94 -2.55 -18.05
CA LEU A 108 3.13 -3.02 -17.36
C LEU A 108 4.40 -2.47 -18.02
N PRO A 109 5.50 -2.31 -17.27
CA PRO A 109 6.81 -2.10 -17.88
C PRO A 109 7.15 -3.23 -18.83
N GLN A 110 8.11 -2.99 -19.73
CA GLN A 110 8.59 -4.03 -20.65
C GLN A 110 9.33 -5.17 -19.94
N GLY A 111 9.44 -6.30 -20.60
CA GLY A 111 10.20 -7.45 -20.14
C GLY A 111 9.41 -8.49 -19.36
N TYR A 112 8.11 -8.34 -19.22
CA TYR A 112 7.26 -9.40 -18.65
C TYR A 112 6.74 -10.36 -19.72
N GLN A 113 6.61 -11.63 -19.33
CA GLN A 113 5.92 -12.66 -20.10
C GLN A 113 4.88 -13.37 -19.21
N ASP A 114 3.83 -13.85 -19.82
CA ASP A 114 2.87 -14.74 -19.14
C ASP A 114 3.56 -16.08 -18.87
N THR A 115 3.67 -16.46 -17.61
CA THR A 115 4.44 -17.66 -17.19
C THR A 115 3.82 -18.97 -17.70
N LEU A 116 2.49 -19.00 -17.88
CA LEU A 116 1.79 -20.21 -18.29
C LEU A 116 1.86 -20.44 -19.80
N THR A 117 1.87 -19.36 -20.58
CA THR A 117 1.87 -19.45 -22.06
C THR A 117 3.22 -19.13 -22.69
N GLY A 118 4.15 -18.53 -21.93
CA GLY A 118 5.43 -18.03 -22.46
C GLY A 118 5.30 -16.80 -23.36
N THR A 119 4.10 -16.20 -23.46
CA THR A 119 3.83 -15.07 -24.35
C THR A 119 4.37 -13.78 -23.76
N ALA A 120 5.21 -13.08 -24.51
CA ALA A 120 5.71 -11.76 -24.12
C ALA A 120 4.58 -10.72 -24.09
N LEU A 121 4.57 -9.89 -23.07
CA LEU A 121 3.57 -8.83 -22.87
C LEU A 121 4.08 -7.51 -23.47
N ASN A 122 3.64 -7.20 -24.67
CA ASN A 122 4.04 -5.99 -25.41
C ASN A 122 2.91 -4.95 -25.53
N ALA A 123 1.76 -5.20 -24.91
CA ALA A 123 0.57 -4.37 -24.96
C ALA A 123 -0.10 -4.32 -23.57
N PRO A 124 -1.03 -3.41 -23.35
CA PRO A 124 -1.83 -3.42 -22.14
C PRO A 124 -2.50 -4.77 -21.92
N LEU A 125 -2.35 -5.30 -20.72
CA LEU A 125 -2.93 -6.57 -20.31
C LEU A 125 -4.39 -6.37 -19.90
N ILE A 126 -5.28 -7.19 -20.43
CA ILE A 126 -6.69 -7.22 -20.03
C ILE A 126 -6.87 -8.31 -18.98
N LEU A 127 -7.32 -7.91 -17.81
CA LEU A 127 -7.74 -8.78 -16.72
C LEU A 127 -9.26 -8.82 -16.68
N LYS A 128 -9.85 -9.99 -16.90
CA LYS A 128 -11.29 -10.19 -16.72
C LYS A 128 -11.69 -9.96 -15.25
N ALA A 129 -12.99 -9.90 -14.97
CA ALA A 129 -13.48 -9.93 -13.60
C ALA A 129 -12.93 -11.16 -12.86
N TRP A 130 -12.38 -10.97 -11.67
CA TRP A 130 -11.83 -12.03 -10.80
C TRP A 130 -10.69 -12.85 -11.42
N ASP A 131 -10.01 -12.28 -12.43
CA ASP A 131 -8.89 -12.92 -13.13
C ASP A 131 -7.59 -12.84 -12.32
N CYS A 132 -6.73 -13.83 -12.54
CA CYS A 132 -5.37 -13.86 -12.02
C CYS A 132 -4.40 -14.20 -13.15
N ARG A 133 -3.29 -13.44 -13.25
CA ARG A 133 -2.19 -13.72 -14.18
C ARG A 133 -0.90 -13.91 -13.41
N ILE A 134 -0.14 -14.91 -13.82
CA ILE A 134 1.21 -15.15 -13.31
C ILE A 134 2.18 -14.72 -14.40
N LEU A 135 2.96 -13.70 -14.09
CA LEU A 135 3.93 -13.13 -15.01
C LEU A 135 5.33 -13.43 -14.51
N SER A 136 6.27 -13.55 -15.40
CA SER A 136 7.69 -13.69 -15.07
C SER A 136 8.55 -12.66 -15.79
N ARG A 137 9.65 -12.28 -15.16
CA ARG A 137 10.69 -11.42 -15.71
C ARG A 137 12.03 -11.90 -15.19
N HIS A 138 12.99 -12.13 -16.07
CA HIS A 138 14.37 -12.36 -15.69
C HIS A 138 15.03 -11.06 -15.22
N ALA A 139 15.95 -11.19 -14.26
CA ALA A 139 16.70 -10.07 -13.69
C ALA A 139 17.66 -9.43 -14.68
#